data_c70bb73c037aac618d029a0551494ca6
#
_entry.id   c70bb73c037aac618d029a0551494ca6
#
_cell.length_a   1.000
_cell.length_b   1.000
_cell.length_c   1.000
_cell.angle_alpha   90.00
_cell.angle_beta   90.00
_cell.angle_gamma   90.00
#
_symmetry.space_group_name_H-M   'P 1'
#
loop_
_entity.id
_entity.type
_entity.pdbx_description
1 polymer ?
#
loop_
_entity_poly.entity_id
_entity_poly.type
_entity_poly.pdbx_seq_one_letter_code
_entity_poly.pdbx_strand_id
1 'polypeptide(L)'
;PADFRKAKYQPKPELQYPDVYKQKPLKAIMHQRVGWYVSKGGILLATGNYGVALDRKDDPNDGNGIGRVVREVKKDGSLGPIYFIYYNHGFNEKNTAYPNYRKASKAVRAACEEILANPRYRMQWVEEADRGEKLIPVNNGYKAYCDYTLPDGRIASLWKHALTSLSLDGGNTYTTTNRALGFVNSNAKIWGQRLSDGTYATVYNPSEYRWPLGISLSGDGLEYKTLNLICGEVPPMRYGGNYKSRGPQYVRGIQEGNGVPKDS
;
A
#
# COMPACT_ATOMS: atom_id res chain seq x y z
N PRO A 1 -7.81 -0.94 19.53
CA PRO A 1 -7.65 -0.09 18.37
C PRO A 1 -8.01 1.33 18.80
N ALA A 2 -7.02 2.25 18.71
CA ALA A 2 -7.29 3.64 18.99
C ALA A 2 -8.39 4.12 18.04
N ASP A 3 -9.44 4.70 18.58
CA ASP A 3 -10.48 5.27 17.77
C ASP A 3 -9.93 6.53 17.09
N PHE A 4 -9.44 6.35 15.87
CA PHE A 4 -8.88 7.44 15.07
C PHE A 4 -9.84 8.61 14.88
N ARG A 5 -11.15 8.42 15.11
CA ARG A 5 -12.13 9.49 15.07
C ARG A 5 -12.06 10.41 16.30
N LYS A 6 -11.47 9.93 17.40
CA LYS A 6 -11.25 10.70 18.64
C LYS A 6 -9.83 11.23 18.77
N ALA A 7 -8.92 10.89 17.88
CA ALA A 7 -7.63 11.51 17.85
C ALA A 7 -7.87 13.03 17.67
N LYS A 8 -7.36 13.85 18.58
CA LYS A 8 -7.32 15.33 18.48
C LYS A 8 -6.54 15.83 17.25
N TYR A 9 -6.37 14.97 16.27
CA TYR A 9 -5.64 15.19 15.04
C TYR A 9 -6.63 15.50 13.94
N GLN A 10 -7.28 16.62 14.08
CA GLN A 10 -7.82 17.28 12.91
C GLN A 10 -6.65 18.02 12.26
N PRO A 11 -6.35 17.76 10.98
CA PRO A 11 -5.43 18.63 10.27
C PRO A 11 -5.97 20.04 10.45
N LYS A 12 -5.07 20.93 10.83
CA LYS A 12 -5.45 22.31 11.02
C LYS A 12 -6.09 22.80 9.72
N PRO A 13 -7.22 23.51 9.81
CA PRO A 13 -7.85 24.09 8.62
C PRO A 13 -6.98 25.14 7.90
N GLU A 14 -5.82 25.42 8.43
CA GLU A 14 -4.81 26.37 7.94
C GLU A 14 -3.98 25.86 6.76
N LEU A 15 -4.24 24.65 6.28
CA LEU A 15 -3.66 24.22 5.03
C LEU A 15 -4.23 25.07 3.92
N GLN A 16 -3.39 25.95 3.41
CA GLN A 16 -3.71 26.79 2.26
C GLN A 16 -3.85 25.93 1.01
N TYR A 17 -4.95 25.18 0.97
CA TYR A 17 -5.44 24.71 -0.31
C TYR A 17 -6.05 25.89 -1.04
N PRO A 18 -6.07 25.87 -2.36
CA PRO A 18 -6.96 26.76 -3.08
C PRO A 18 -8.35 26.61 -2.44
N ASP A 19 -9.00 27.70 -2.11
CA ASP A 19 -10.31 27.74 -1.43
C ASP A 19 -11.36 26.86 -2.09
N VAL A 20 -11.08 26.45 -3.32
CA VAL A 20 -11.90 25.58 -4.12
C VAL A 20 -11.01 24.53 -4.79
N TYR A 21 -11.21 23.25 -4.46
CA TYR A 21 -10.63 22.13 -5.18
C TYR A 21 -11.68 21.54 -6.12
N LYS A 22 -11.39 21.46 -7.44
CA LYS A 22 -12.37 21.04 -8.47
C LYS A 22 -13.71 21.76 -8.34
N GLN A 23 -13.69 23.06 -8.08
CA GLN A 23 -14.88 23.90 -7.88
C GLN A 23 -15.76 23.51 -6.68
N LYS A 24 -15.24 22.72 -5.74
CA LYS A 24 -15.93 22.38 -4.49
C LYS A 24 -15.17 22.94 -3.31
N PRO A 25 -15.84 23.45 -2.28
CA PRO A 25 -15.18 23.85 -1.05
C PRO A 25 -14.51 22.64 -0.39
N LEU A 26 -13.31 22.83 0.14
CA LEU A 26 -12.58 21.77 0.84
C LEU A 26 -13.31 21.41 2.14
N LYS A 27 -13.60 20.14 2.34
CA LYS A 27 -14.30 19.66 3.53
C LYS A 27 -13.42 18.93 4.51
N ALA A 28 -12.43 18.19 4.05
CA ALA A 28 -11.56 17.39 4.91
C ALA A 28 -10.25 17.03 4.25
N ILE A 29 -9.26 16.77 5.08
CA ILE A 29 -8.00 16.14 4.68
C ILE A 29 -7.84 14.87 5.49
N MET A 30 -7.30 13.84 4.89
CA MET A 30 -7.11 12.57 5.57
C MET A 30 -5.74 11.96 5.28
N HIS A 31 -5.33 11.11 6.23
CA HIS A 31 -4.28 10.14 6.02
C HIS A 31 -4.92 8.81 5.66
N GLN A 32 -4.44 8.18 4.60
CA GLN A 32 -4.92 6.88 4.16
C GLN A 32 -3.77 5.90 4.05
N ARG A 33 -4.13 4.62 4.02
CA ARG A 33 -3.20 3.54 3.66
C ARG A 33 -1.93 3.56 4.50
N VAL A 34 -2.11 3.65 5.80
CA VAL A 34 -0.99 3.63 6.73
C VAL A 34 -0.25 2.29 6.61
N GLY A 35 1.04 2.38 6.36
CA GLY A 35 1.97 1.25 6.32
C GLY A 35 3.09 1.47 7.33
N TRP A 36 3.90 0.44 7.52
CA TRP A 36 5.01 0.43 8.46
C TRP A 36 6.32 0.17 7.73
N TYR A 37 7.37 0.82 8.18
CA TYR A 37 8.72 0.59 7.69
C TYR A 37 9.69 0.60 8.86
N VAL A 38 10.49 -0.45 9.00
CA VAL A 38 11.61 -0.50 9.95
C VAL A 38 12.90 -0.30 9.16
N SER A 39 13.60 0.78 9.43
CA SER A 39 14.87 1.08 8.78
C SER A 39 15.99 0.16 9.27
N LYS A 40 17.08 0.07 8.51
CA LYS A 40 18.31 -0.62 8.94
C LYS A 40 18.86 -0.06 10.25
N GLY A 41 18.62 1.21 10.53
CA GLY A 41 18.99 1.87 11.78
C GLY A 41 18.00 1.64 12.94
N GLY A 42 16.99 0.78 12.77
CA GLY A 42 16.01 0.44 13.81
C GLY A 42 14.91 1.50 14.04
N ILE A 43 14.79 2.48 13.15
CA ILE A 43 13.70 3.48 13.22
C ILE A 43 12.44 2.89 12.62
N LEU A 44 11.37 2.85 13.42
CA LEU A 44 10.03 2.50 12.94
C LEU A 44 9.34 3.77 12.41
N LEU A 45 8.98 3.75 11.15
CA LEU A 45 8.18 4.79 10.50
C LEU A 45 6.77 4.28 10.21
N ALA A 46 5.77 5.06 10.59
CA ALA A 46 4.44 4.99 9.99
C ALA A 46 4.44 5.83 8.72
N THR A 47 4.01 5.25 7.60
CA THR A 47 3.94 5.91 6.30
C THR A 47 2.49 6.00 5.85
N GLY A 48 2.13 7.01 5.09
CA GLY A 48 0.75 7.16 4.63
C GLY A 48 0.62 8.05 3.40
N ASN A 49 -0.48 7.88 2.69
CA ASN A 49 -0.94 8.81 1.68
C ASN A 49 -1.68 9.96 2.37
N TYR A 50 -1.40 11.17 1.94
CA TYR A 50 -2.00 12.38 2.48
C TYR A 50 -2.71 13.14 1.37
N GLY A 51 -3.97 13.47 1.56
CA GLY A 51 -4.72 14.14 0.52
C GLY A 51 -6.10 14.61 0.97
N VAL A 52 -6.83 15.17 0.02
CA VAL A 52 -8.14 15.77 0.22
C VAL A 52 -9.23 14.73 0.10
N ALA A 53 -10.14 14.68 1.05
CA ALA A 53 -11.38 13.92 1.00
C ALA A 53 -12.57 14.87 0.94
N LEU A 54 -13.20 14.96 -0.20
CA LEU A 54 -14.31 15.88 -0.43
C LEU A 54 -15.66 15.24 -0.12
N ASP A 55 -15.81 13.96 -0.47
CA ASP A 55 -17.01 13.17 -0.22
C ASP A 55 -16.68 11.66 -0.21
N ARG A 56 -17.72 10.81 -0.26
CA ARG A 56 -17.56 9.35 -0.22
C ARG A 56 -16.83 8.75 -1.44
N LYS A 57 -16.71 9.51 -2.53
CA LYS A 57 -16.10 9.04 -3.79
C LYS A 57 -14.77 9.72 -4.06
N ASP A 58 -14.55 10.88 -3.49
CA ASP A 58 -13.35 11.69 -3.68
C ASP A 58 -12.40 11.48 -2.49
N ASP A 59 -11.63 10.43 -2.52
CA ASP A 59 -10.57 10.20 -1.54
C ASP A 59 -9.16 10.40 -2.14
N PRO A 60 -8.11 10.48 -1.33
CA PRO A 60 -6.76 10.80 -1.80
C PRO A 60 -6.25 9.90 -2.92
N ASN A 61 -6.59 8.62 -2.92
CA ASN A 61 -6.14 7.68 -3.95
C ASN A 61 -6.91 7.77 -5.27
N ASP A 62 -7.90 8.64 -5.35
CA ASP A 62 -8.67 8.91 -6.58
C ASP A 62 -8.22 10.17 -7.32
N GLY A 63 -6.97 10.58 -7.12
CA GLY A 63 -6.37 11.75 -7.77
C GLY A 63 -6.39 13.02 -6.91
N ASN A 64 -6.68 12.89 -5.61
CA ASN A 64 -6.73 14.00 -4.66
C ASN A 64 -5.57 13.97 -3.67
N GLY A 65 -4.52 13.20 -3.98
CA GLY A 65 -3.33 13.09 -3.17
C GLY A 65 -2.49 14.36 -3.22
N ILE A 66 -1.96 14.75 -2.06
CA ILE A 66 -1.02 15.85 -1.89
C ILE A 66 0.40 15.31 -1.85
N GLY A 67 0.56 14.11 -1.31
CA GLY A 67 1.85 13.47 -1.21
C GLY A 67 1.89 12.31 -0.23
N ARG A 68 3.08 11.87 0.06
CA ARG A 68 3.37 10.82 1.03
C ARG A 68 3.96 11.41 2.29
N VAL A 69 3.44 10.98 3.41
CA VAL A 69 3.89 11.42 4.73
C VAL A 69 4.45 10.28 5.55
N VAL A 70 5.35 10.62 6.43
CA VAL A 70 5.95 9.68 7.40
C VAL A 70 5.97 10.32 8.78
N ARG A 71 5.97 9.47 9.81
CA ARG A 71 6.30 9.87 11.18
C ARG A 71 6.95 8.71 11.93
N GLU A 72 7.86 9.04 12.81
CA GLU A 72 8.48 8.06 13.69
C GLU A 72 7.46 7.56 14.72
N VAL A 73 7.49 6.25 14.97
CA VAL A 73 6.84 5.63 16.12
C VAL A 73 7.94 5.16 17.05
N LYS A 74 8.02 5.78 18.21
CA LYS A 74 9.07 5.50 19.21
C LYS A 74 8.77 4.22 20.00
N LYS A 75 9.77 3.71 20.68
CA LYS A 75 9.66 2.46 21.46
C LYS A 75 8.62 2.52 22.58
N ASP A 76 8.38 3.71 23.13
CA ASP A 76 7.34 3.97 24.14
C ASP A 76 5.94 4.15 23.56
N GLY A 77 5.78 4.00 22.24
CA GLY A 77 4.53 4.20 21.52
C GLY A 77 4.23 5.67 21.23
N SER A 78 5.04 6.61 21.68
CA SER A 78 4.86 8.02 21.34
C SER A 78 5.17 8.27 19.87
N LEU A 79 4.56 9.31 19.30
CA LEU A 79 4.64 9.62 17.89
C LEU A 79 5.47 10.89 17.66
N GLY A 80 6.43 10.81 16.76
CA GLY A 80 7.21 11.95 16.30
C GLY A 80 6.39 12.92 15.43
N PRO A 81 6.98 14.03 14.99
CA PRO A 81 6.36 14.93 14.01
C PRO A 81 6.09 14.24 12.68
N ILE A 82 5.14 14.78 11.93
CA ILE A 82 4.83 14.33 10.57
C ILE A 82 5.71 15.11 9.60
N TYR A 83 6.22 14.40 8.59
CA TYR A 83 7.01 14.97 7.51
C TYR A 83 6.52 14.47 6.17
N PHE A 84 6.57 15.33 5.13
CA PHE A 84 6.44 14.84 3.76
C PHE A 84 7.73 14.16 3.33
N ILE A 85 7.62 12.93 2.83
CA ILE A 85 8.71 12.23 2.15
C ILE A 85 8.66 12.47 0.64
N TYR A 86 7.46 12.75 0.12
CA TYR A 86 7.22 13.05 -1.28
C TYR A 86 6.03 13.99 -1.44
N TYR A 87 6.13 14.94 -2.37
CA TYR A 87 5.04 15.83 -2.77
C TYR A 87 4.56 15.48 -4.17
N ASN A 88 3.26 15.38 -4.36
CA ASN A 88 2.66 15.30 -5.68
C ASN A 88 2.81 16.63 -6.42
N HIS A 89 2.59 16.61 -7.73
CA HIS A 89 2.74 17.79 -8.58
C HIS A 89 1.89 18.98 -8.06
N GLY A 90 2.50 20.15 -8.01
CA GLY A 90 1.86 21.37 -7.52
C GLY A 90 1.97 21.60 -6.02
N PHE A 91 2.46 20.63 -5.25
CA PHE A 91 2.62 20.74 -3.80
C PHE A 91 4.09 20.84 -3.40
N ASN A 92 4.32 21.56 -2.31
CA ASN A 92 5.63 21.74 -1.71
C ASN A 92 5.50 22.24 -0.26
N GLU A 93 6.60 22.47 0.40
CA GLU A 93 6.63 22.87 1.80
C GLU A 93 5.94 24.23 2.09
N LYS A 94 5.82 25.11 1.09
CA LYS A 94 5.20 26.44 1.27
C LYS A 94 3.66 26.38 1.27
N ASN A 95 3.10 25.36 0.63
CA ASN A 95 1.64 25.23 0.49
C ASN A 95 1.06 23.95 1.11
N THR A 96 1.79 23.34 2.06
CA THR A 96 1.36 22.13 2.78
C THR A 96 1.56 22.28 4.29
N ALA A 97 0.90 21.43 5.09
CA ALA A 97 0.89 21.53 6.55
C ALA A 97 2.17 21.08 7.24
N TYR A 98 2.91 20.19 6.61
CA TYR A 98 4.03 19.56 7.27
C TYR A 98 5.33 19.85 6.53
N PRO A 99 6.45 19.93 7.26
CA PRO A 99 7.75 20.14 6.64
C PRO A 99 8.19 18.92 5.84
N ASN A 100 9.16 19.10 4.98
CA ASN A 100 9.85 18.03 4.29
C ASN A 100 10.71 17.20 5.28
N TYR A 101 10.83 15.89 5.05
CA TYR A 101 11.62 14.97 5.89
C TYR A 101 13.08 15.38 6.07
N ARG A 102 13.63 16.18 5.15
CA ARG A 102 14.99 16.75 5.27
C ARG A 102 15.19 17.63 6.50
N LYS A 103 14.09 18.10 7.12
CA LYS A 103 14.10 18.83 8.40
C LYS A 103 13.98 17.93 9.63
N ALA A 104 13.82 16.63 9.44
CA ALA A 104 13.78 15.67 10.52
C ALA A 104 15.16 15.41 11.14
N SER A 105 15.19 14.64 12.23
CA SER A 105 16.43 14.15 12.81
C SER A 105 17.27 13.36 11.81
N LYS A 106 18.58 13.26 12.04
CA LYS A 106 19.48 12.49 11.16
C LYS A 106 19.00 11.05 10.96
N ALA A 107 18.51 10.39 12.02
CA ALA A 107 18.05 9.02 11.98
C ALA A 107 16.77 8.87 11.13
N VAL A 108 15.78 9.74 11.33
CA VAL A 108 14.55 9.74 10.53
C VAL A 108 14.83 10.07 9.07
N ARG A 109 15.75 11.02 8.79
CA ARG A 109 16.17 11.31 7.41
C ARG A 109 16.76 10.09 6.73
N ALA A 110 17.70 9.40 7.39
CA ALA A 110 18.32 8.19 6.85
C ALA A 110 17.27 7.12 6.54
N ALA A 111 16.29 6.91 7.44
CA ALA A 111 15.20 5.97 7.21
C ALA A 111 14.30 6.37 6.02
N CYS A 112 14.07 7.66 5.81
CA CYS A 112 13.34 8.15 4.64
C CYS A 112 14.13 7.93 3.33
N GLU A 113 15.44 8.17 3.35
CA GLU A 113 16.31 7.91 2.18
C GLU A 113 16.35 6.41 1.83
N GLU A 114 16.33 5.51 2.81
CA GLU A 114 16.20 4.07 2.57
C GLU A 114 14.89 3.74 1.84
N ILE A 115 13.76 4.32 2.25
CA ILE A 115 12.47 4.14 1.57
C ILE A 115 12.57 4.64 0.12
N LEU A 116 13.09 5.84 -0.09
CA LEU A 116 13.19 6.45 -1.42
C LEU A 116 14.16 5.71 -2.34
N ALA A 117 15.20 5.10 -1.78
CA ALA A 117 16.15 4.29 -2.53
C ALA A 117 15.61 2.89 -2.89
N ASN A 118 14.53 2.43 -2.22
CA ASN A 118 13.99 1.08 -2.42
C ASN A 118 12.81 1.10 -3.41
N PRO A 119 13.02 0.69 -4.66
CA PRO A 119 11.96 0.72 -5.67
C PRO A 119 10.80 -0.22 -5.33
N ARG A 120 11.08 -1.37 -4.71
CA ARG A 120 10.03 -2.33 -4.28
C ARG A 120 9.11 -1.72 -3.24
N TYR A 121 9.67 -0.99 -2.27
CA TYR A 121 8.85 -0.31 -1.28
C TYR A 121 7.96 0.78 -1.91
N ARG A 122 8.51 1.56 -2.83
CA ARG A 122 7.74 2.58 -3.56
C ARG A 122 6.62 1.98 -4.42
N MET A 123 6.82 0.79 -4.96
CA MET A 123 5.79 0.08 -5.70
C MET A 123 4.52 -0.21 -4.87
N GLN A 124 4.65 -0.36 -3.56
CA GLN A 124 3.47 -0.50 -2.68
C GLN A 124 2.60 0.76 -2.67
N TRP A 125 3.11 1.89 -3.13
CA TRP A 125 2.34 3.14 -3.26
C TRP A 125 1.43 3.17 -4.49
N VAL A 126 1.56 2.22 -5.40
CA VAL A 126 0.78 2.18 -6.65
C VAL A 126 -0.73 2.22 -6.39
N GLU A 127 -1.19 1.59 -5.32
CA GLU A 127 -2.62 1.61 -4.99
C GLU A 127 -3.11 2.98 -4.53
N GLU A 128 -2.22 3.73 -3.90
CA GLU A 128 -2.46 5.05 -3.36
C GLU A 128 -1.83 6.15 -4.22
N ALA A 129 -1.22 5.76 -5.34
CA ALA A 129 -0.61 6.73 -6.24
C ALA A 129 -1.66 7.70 -6.73
N ASP A 130 -1.34 8.96 -6.64
CA ASP A 130 -2.06 9.97 -7.36
C ASP A 130 -1.79 9.80 -8.86
N ARG A 131 -2.81 10.02 -9.68
CA ARG A 131 -2.66 9.91 -11.13
C ARG A 131 -1.63 10.90 -11.62
N GLY A 132 -0.58 10.38 -12.24
CA GLY A 132 0.55 11.19 -12.71
C GLY A 132 1.76 11.16 -11.80
N GLU A 133 1.77 10.36 -10.74
CA GLU A 133 2.97 10.18 -9.93
C GLU A 133 4.09 9.48 -10.72
N LYS A 134 5.26 10.13 -10.81
CA LYS A 134 6.40 9.67 -11.62
C LYS A 134 7.37 8.75 -10.89
N LEU A 135 7.22 8.58 -9.57
CA LEU A 135 8.09 7.70 -8.77
C LEU A 135 7.86 6.22 -9.01
N ILE A 136 6.76 5.87 -9.65
CA ILE A 136 6.33 4.49 -9.83
C ILE A 136 6.67 4.07 -11.25
N PRO A 137 7.50 3.03 -11.44
CA PRO A 137 8.02 2.64 -12.75
C PRO A 137 7.02 1.89 -13.63
N VAL A 138 5.80 1.65 -13.16
CA VAL A 138 4.74 0.96 -13.93
C VAL A 138 3.52 1.87 -14.12
N ASN A 139 2.68 1.50 -15.08
CA ASN A 139 1.42 2.19 -15.30
C ASN A 139 0.55 2.13 -14.02
N ASN A 140 0.09 3.28 -13.57
CA ASN A 140 -0.75 3.43 -12.38
C ASN A 140 -2.16 2.80 -12.49
N GLY A 141 -2.48 2.16 -13.61
CA GLY A 141 -3.66 1.29 -13.75
C GLY A 141 -3.54 0.00 -12.94
N TYR A 142 -2.33 -0.41 -12.60
CA TYR A 142 -2.06 -1.59 -11.77
C TYR A 142 -2.09 -1.21 -10.30
N LYS A 143 -2.91 -1.89 -9.51
CA LYS A 143 -3.16 -1.53 -8.11
C LYS A 143 -2.89 -2.72 -7.18
N ALA A 144 -2.61 -2.40 -5.91
CA ALA A 144 -2.40 -3.36 -4.83
C ALA A 144 -1.23 -4.30 -5.08
N TYR A 145 -0.08 -3.69 -5.29
CA TYR A 145 1.17 -4.38 -5.48
C TYR A 145 1.57 -5.25 -4.28
N CYS A 146 1.97 -6.46 -4.55
CA CYS A 146 2.82 -7.26 -3.68
C CYS A 146 3.90 -7.95 -4.51
N ASP A 147 4.98 -8.37 -3.87
CA ASP A 147 6.08 -9.03 -4.53
C ASP A 147 6.75 -10.09 -3.65
N TYR A 148 7.49 -10.96 -4.30
CA TYR A 148 8.43 -11.87 -3.67
C TYR A 148 9.61 -12.14 -4.60
N THR A 149 10.72 -12.58 -4.03
CA THR A 149 11.93 -12.92 -4.79
C THR A 149 11.90 -14.39 -5.18
N LEU A 150 12.13 -14.67 -6.44
CA LEU A 150 12.27 -16.04 -6.99
C LEU A 150 13.66 -16.61 -6.64
N PRO A 151 13.87 -17.95 -6.77
CA PRO A 151 15.15 -18.57 -6.46
C PRO A 151 16.33 -18.05 -7.29
N ASP A 152 16.06 -17.59 -8.50
CA ASP A 152 17.04 -17.02 -9.42
C ASP A 152 17.31 -15.51 -9.22
N GLY A 153 16.71 -14.92 -8.18
CA GLY A 153 16.88 -13.51 -7.84
C GLY A 153 15.93 -12.56 -8.55
N ARG A 154 15.15 -13.01 -9.53
CA ARG A 154 14.10 -12.20 -10.13
C ARG A 154 13.03 -11.85 -9.10
N ILE A 155 12.37 -10.71 -9.29
CA ILE A 155 11.22 -10.32 -8.48
C ILE A 155 9.96 -10.62 -9.29
N ALA A 156 9.10 -11.45 -8.73
CA ALA A 156 7.73 -11.62 -9.23
C ALA A 156 6.81 -10.65 -8.52
N SER A 157 6.05 -9.90 -9.28
CA SER A 157 5.07 -8.94 -8.78
C SER A 157 3.67 -9.39 -9.11
N LEU A 158 2.75 -9.12 -8.22
CA LEU A 158 1.34 -9.42 -8.35
C LEU A 158 0.51 -8.16 -8.12
N TRP A 159 -0.55 -8.01 -8.91
CA TRP A 159 -1.55 -6.94 -8.77
C TRP A 159 -2.97 -7.50 -8.82
N LYS A 160 -3.95 -6.66 -8.53
CA LYS A 160 -5.36 -6.98 -8.73
C LYS A 160 -5.61 -7.58 -10.11
N HIS A 161 -6.68 -8.35 -10.22
CA HIS A 161 -7.11 -9.03 -11.45
C HIS A 161 -6.11 -10.12 -11.92
N ALA A 162 -5.36 -10.69 -10.99
CA ALA A 162 -4.35 -11.73 -11.26
C ALA A 162 -3.28 -11.26 -12.27
N LEU A 163 -2.95 -9.98 -12.27
CA LEU A 163 -1.87 -9.48 -13.11
C LEU A 163 -0.51 -9.75 -12.46
N THR A 164 0.47 -10.09 -13.28
CA THR A 164 1.84 -10.35 -12.86
C THR A 164 2.85 -9.77 -13.85
N SER A 165 4.04 -9.46 -13.38
CA SER A 165 5.22 -9.17 -14.20
C SER A 165 6.50 -9.50 -13.43
N LEU A 166 7.63 -9.50 -14.12
CA LEU A 166 8.93 -9.82 -13.55
C LEU A 166 9.84 -8.60 -13.60
N SER A 167 10.68 -8.47 -12.59
CA SER A 167 11.80 -7.53 -12.59
C SER A 167 13.11 -8.31 -12.50
N LEU A 168 14.09 -7.92 -13.33
CA LEU A 168 15.43 -8.48 -13.39
C LEU A 168 16.47 -7.57 -12.70
N ASP A 169 16.07 -6.38 -12.29
CA ASP A 169 16.95 -5.29 -11.84
C ASP A 169 16.58 -4.76 -10.44
N GLY A 170 16.07 -5.65 -9.59
CA GLY A 170 15.74 -5.30 -8.21
C GLY A 170 14.47 -4.43 -8.05
N GLY A 171 13.59 -4.42 -9.03
CA GLY A 171 12.33 -3.67 -8.99
C GLY A 171 12.39 -2.29 -9.64
N ASN A 172 13.48 -1.96 -10.37
CA ASN A 172 13.58 -0.68 -11.09
C ASN A 172 12.78 -0.69 -12.39
N THR A 173 12.77 -1.82 -13.09
CA THR A 173 11.95 -2.01 -14.29
C THR A 173 11.20 -3.33 -14.24
N TYR A 174 10.13 -3.43 -15.00
CA TYR A 174 9.27 -4.61 -15.06
C TYR A 174 8.96 -4.99 -16.49
N THR A 175 8.85 -6.31 -16.74
CA THR A 175 8.38 -6.83 -18.02
C THR A 175 6.92 -6.42 -18.28
N THR A 176 6.46 -6.64 -19.50
CA THR A 176 5.04 -6.48 -19.84
C THR A 176 4.19 -7.31 -18.87
N THR A 177 3.13 -6.71 -18.38
CA THR A 177 2.20 -7.34 -17.45
C THR A 177 1.34 -8.37 -18.16
N ASN A 178 1.24 -9.56 -17.59
CA ASN A 178 0.42 -10.67 -18.06
C ASN A 178 -0.51 -11.16 -16.94
N ARG A 179 -1.43 -12.05 -17.27
CA ARG A 179 -2.19 -12.78 -16.26
C ARG A 179 -1.31 -13.87 -15.65
N ALA A 180 -1.35 -13.96 -14.33
CA ALA A 180 -0.67 -15.02 -13.62
C ALA A 180 -1.33 -16.37 -13.92
N LEU A 181 -0.51 -17.41 -14.06
CA LEU A 181 -0.99 -18.75 -14.36
C LEU A 181 -1.56 -19.43 -13.12
N GLY A 182 -2.70 -20.06 -13.28
CA GLY A 182 -3.28 -20.95 -12.28
C GLY A 182 -4.15 -20.28 -11.22
N PHE A 183 -4.32 -18.96 -11.21
CA PHE A 183 -5.28 -18.36 -10.29
C PHE A 183 -6.08 -17.21 -10.88
N VAL A 184 -7.25 -16.96 -10.27
CA VAL A 184 -8.16 -15.87 -10.63
C VAL A 184 -8.35 -15.00 -9.40
N ASN A 185 -7.96 -13.75 -9.52
CA ASN A 185 -8.14 -12.75 -8.48
C ASN A 185 -9.16 -11.69 -8.92
N SER A 186 -9.97 -11.24 -7.97
CA SER A 186 -10.91 -10.15 -8.17
C SER A 186 -10.24 -8.78 -8.19
N ASN A 187 -11.02 -7.73 -8.08
CA ASN A 187 -10.54 -6.38 -7.84
C ASN A 187 -10.11 -6.10 -6.37
N ALA A 188 -10.09 -7.13 -5.50
CA ALA A 188 -9.55 -7.05 -4.15
C ALA A 188 -8.01 -7.13 -4.15
N LYS A 189 -7.40 -6.78 -3.03
CA LYS A 189 -5.95 -6.96 -2.86
C LYS A 189 -5.60 -8.44 -2.89
N ILE A 190 -4.42 -8.72 -3.38
CA ILE A 190 -3.76 -10.01 -3.31
C ILE A 190 -2.51 -9.86 -2.42
N TRP A 191 -2.18 -10.88 -1.68
CA TRP A 191 -0.92 -10.98 -0.96
C TRP A 191 -0.19 -12.24 -1.37
N GLY A 192 1.10 -12.13 -1.62
CA GLY A 192 1.97 -13.26 -1.92
C GLY A 192 3.29 -13.15 -1.19
N GLN A 193 3.82 -14.28 -0.76
CA GLN A 193 5.13 -14.38 -0.13
C GLN A 193 5.76 -15.75 -0.36
N ARG A 194 7.08 -15.82 -0.20
CA ARG A 194 7.82 -17.05 -0.12
C ARG A 194 7.85 -17.54 1.33
N LEU A 195 7.49 -18.78 1.55
CA LEU A 195 7.52 -19.44 2.85
C LEU A 195 8.93 -19.96 3.19
N SER A 196 9.15 -20.37 4.42
CA SER A 196 10.45 -20.87 4.89
C SER A 196 10.88 -22.18 4.24
N ASP A 197 9.94 -23.01 3.81
CA ASP A 197 10.18 -24.25 3.06
C ASP A 197 10.50 -24.01 1.57
N GLY A 198 10.45 -22.75 1.12
CA GLY A 198 10.68 -22.38 -0.26
C GLY A 198 9.43 -22.33 -1.13
N THR A 199 8.30 -22.80 -0.64
CA THR A 199 7.00 -22.69 -1.31
C THR A 199 6.54 -21.25 -1.40
N TYR A 200 5.79 -20.90 -2.41
CA TYR A 200 5.14 -19.58 -2.54
C TYR A 200 3.67 -19.72 -2.24
N ALA A 201 3.16 -18.80 -1.42
CA ALA A 201 1.74 -18.74 -1.08
C ALA A 201 1.16 -17.40 -1.53
N THR A 202 -0.03 -17.44 -2.12
CA THR A 202 -0.82 -16.23 -2.43
C THR A 202 -2.19 -16.35 -1.79
N VAL A 203 -2.60 -15.29 -1.11
CA VAL A 203 -3.91 -15.20 -0.45
C VAL A 203 -4.74 -14.11 -1.10
N TYR A 204 -5.94 -14.42 -1.53
CA TYR A 204 -6.78 -13.53 -2.32
C TYR A 204 -8.26 -13.95 -2.29
N ASN A 205 -9.10 -13.11 -2.88
CA ASN A 205 -10.50 -13.43 -3.13
C ASN A 205 -10.67 -13.83 -4.61
N PRO A 206 -11.05 -15.08 -4.93
CA PRO A 206 -11.13 -15.56 -6.31
C PRO A 206 -12.33 -15.04 -7.09
N SER A 207 -13.31 -14.42 -6.46
CA SER A 207 -14.48 -13.87 -7.14
C SER A 207 -14.55 -12.34 -7.08
N GLU A 208 -15.28 -11.75 -8.00
CA GLU A 208 -15.51 -10.30 -8.04
C GLU A 208 -16.25 -9.74 -6.81
N TYR A 209 -17.03 -10.56 -6.12
CA TYR A 209 -17.72 -10.21 -4.88
C TYR A 209 -16.80 -10.17 -3.65
N ARG A 210 -15.51 -10.45 -3.84
CA ARG A 210 -14.47 -10.47 -2.80
C ARG A 210 -14.71 -11.51 -1.70
N TRP A 211 -15.18 -12.67 -2.10
CA TRP A 211 -15.27 -13.87 -1.29
C TRP A 211 -15.28 -15.10 -2.22
N PRO A 212 -15.02 -16.33 -1.76
CA PRO A 212 -14.43 -16.61 -0.46
C PRO A 212 -13.02 -16.05 -0.33
N LEU A 213 -12.38 -16.28 0.81
CA LEU A 213 -10.94 -16.09 0.94
C LEU A 213 -10.27 -17.42 0.66
N GLY A 214 -9.33 -17.42 -0.27
CA GLY A 214 -8.58 -18.60 -0.68
C GLY A 214 -7.07 -18.39 -0.61
N ILE A 215 -6.35 -19.49 -0.60
CA ILE A 215 -4.90 -19.55 -0.70
C ILE A 215 -4.51 -20.49 -1.84
N SER A 216 -3.60 -20.05 -2.68
CA SER A 216 -2.97 -20.86 -3.71
C SER A 216 -1.49 -21.04 -3.42
N LEU A 217 -0.98 -22.22 -3.71
CA LEU A 217 0.42 -22.58 -3.50
C LEU A 217 1.13 -22.81 -4.83
N SER A 218 2.41 -22.47 -4.87
CA SER A 218 3.30 -22.64 -6.02
C SER A 218 4.69 -23.08 -5.57
N GLY A 219 5.29 -24.01 -6.29
CA GLY A 219 6.67 -24.44 -6.05
C GLY A 219 7.71 -23.52 -6.68
N ASP A 220 7.34 -22.76 -7.71
CA ASP A 220 8.25 -21.89 -8.46
C ASP A 220 7.94 -20.39 -8.32
N GLY A 221 6.80 -20.06 -7.73
CA GLY A 221 6.33 -18.68 -7.56
C GLY A 221 5.74 -18.07 -8.83
N LEU A 222 5.57 -18.82 -9.89
CA LEU A 222 5.05 -18.35 -11.18
C LEU A 222 3.76 -19.07 -11.59
N GLU A 223 3.70 -20.38 -11.39
CA GLU A 223 2.53 -21.19 -11.68
C GLU A 223 1.89 -21.69 -10.38
N TYR A 224 0.61 -21.39 -10.20
CA TYR A 224 -0.16 -21.81 -9.03
C TYR A 224 -1.11 -22.95 -9.38
N LYS A 225 -0.96 -24.08 -8.70
CA LYS A 225 -1.65 -25.35 -9.05
C LYS A 225 -2.77 -25.72 -8.07
N THR A 226 -2.89 -25.02 -6.97
CA THR A 226 -3.87 -25.33 -5.93
C THR A 226 -4.69 -24.11 -5.57
N LEU A 227 -5.92 -24.34 -5.14
CA LEU A 227 -6.75 -23.34 -4.50
C LEU A 227 -7.41 -23.99 -3.29
N ASN A 228 -6.99 -23.57 -2.11
CA ASN A 228 -7.53 -24.04 -0.85
C ASN A 228 -8.39 -22.94 -0.21
N LEU A 229 -9.44 -23.36 0.46
CA LEU A 229 -10.36 -22.47 1.14
C LEU A 229 -9.81 -22.09 2.51
N ILE A 230 -9.72 -20.78 2.79
CA ILE A 230 -9.41 -20.26 4.12
C ILE A 230 -10.72 -19.93 4.86
N CYS A 231 -11.60 -19.18 4.20
CA CYS A 231 -12.88 -18.77 4.75
C CYS A 231 -13.93 -18.75 3.63
N GLY A 232 -14.93 -19.62 3.73
CA GLY A 232 -15.94 -19.85 2.71
C GLY A 232 -17.36 -19.51 3.09
N GLU A 233 -17.61 -19.04 4.30
CA GLU A 233 -18.92 -18.57 4.69
C GLU A 233 -19.38 -17.43 3.79
N VAL A 234 -20.60 -17.51 3.29
CA VAL A 234 -21.20 -16.47 2.44
C VAL A 234 -21.64 -15.30 3.33
N PRO A 235 -20.88 -14.23 3.39
CA PRO A 235 -21.30 -13.08 4.19
C PRO A 235 -22.40 -12.31 3.45
N PRO A 236 -23.26 -11.58 4.16
CA PRO A 236 -24.18 -10.68 3.51
C PRO A 236 -23.42 -9.61 2.71
N MET A 237 -23.98 -9.17 1.61
CA MET A 237 -23.40 -8.09 0.82
C MET A 237 -23.34 -6.80 1.65
N ARG A 238 -22.22 -6.08 1.54
CA ARG A 238 -21.97 -4.86 2.30
C ARG A 238 -22.96 -3.74 1.98
N TYR A 239 -23.42 -3.72 0.73
CA TYR A 239 -24.44 -2.81 0.22
C TYR A 239 -25.30 -3.57 -0.76
N GLY A 240 -26.59 -3.36 -0.76
CA GLY A 240 -27.50 -3.94 -1.75
C GLY A 240 -27.05 -3.61 -3.16
N GLY A 241 -26.92 -4.61 -4.04
CA GLY A 241 -26.47 -4.46 -5.40
C GLY A 241 -24.99 -4.11 -5.59
N ASN A 242 -24.17 -4.17 -4.53
CA ASN A 242 -22.76 -3.86 -4.61
C ASN A 242 -21.91 -5.14 -4.68
N TYR A 243 -20.79 -5.08 -5.40
CA TYR A 243 -19.82 -6.15 -5.57
C TYR A 243 -18.93 -6.41 -4.33
N LYS A 244 -19.11 -5.67 -3.23
CA LYS A 244 -18.30 -5.82 -2.02
C LYS A 244 -19.05 -6.56 -0.92
N SER A 245 -18.61 -7.77 -0.58
CA SER A 245 -19.10 -8.49 0.59
C SER A 245 -18.53 -7.93 1.90
N ARG A 246 -19.05 -8.35 3.03
CA ARG A 246 -18.50 -8.12 4.38
C ARG A 246 -17.43 -9.13 4.77
N GLY A 247 -17.20 -10.14 3.95
CA GLY A 247 -16.21 -11.18 4.18
C GLY A 247 -14.78 -10.68 4.25
N PRO A 248 -13.84 -11.53 4.68
CA PRO A 248 -12.44 -11.19 4.78
C PRO A 248 -11.86 -10.84 3.41
N GLN A 249 -11.21 -9.69 3.36
CA GLN A 249 -10.59 -9.15 2.16
C GLN A 249 -9.43 -8.23 2.53
N TYR A 250 -8.56 -7.89 1.56
CA TYR A 250 -7.40 -7.03 1.78
C TYR A 250 -6.40 -7.64 2.77
N VAL A 251 -6.19 -8.93 2.63
CA VAL A 251 -5.26 -9.69 3.45
C VAL A 251 -3.84 -9.17 3.26
N ARG A 252 -3.07 -9.19 4.31
CA ARG A 252 -1.64 -8.95 4.30
C ARG A 252 -0.96 -9.99 5.16
N GLY A 253 -0.03 -10.72 4.60
CA GLY A 253 0.84 -11.63 5.33
C GLY A 253 1.85 -10.88 6.18
N ILE A 254 2.36 -11.54 7.19
CA ILE A 254 3.43 -11.05 8.05
C ILE A 254 4.72 -11.64 7.52
N GLN A 255 5.63 -10.79 7.08
CA GLN A 255 6.91 -11.23 6.54
C GLN A 255 7.96 -11.33 7.64
N GLU A 256 8.89 -12.26 7.46
CA GLU A 256 10.09 -12.38 8.29
C GLU A 256 10.85 -11.05 8.38
N GLY A 257 11.38 -10.73 9.54
CA GLY A 257 12.14 -9.50 9.78
C GLY A 257 11.41 -8.41 10.54
N ASN A 258 10.11 -8.56 10.77
CA ASN A 258 9.31 -7.63 11.57
C ASN A 258 9.13 -8.08 13.03
N GLY A 259 10.02 -8.93 13.56
CA GLY A 259 9.91 -9.49 14.89
C GLY A 259 8.81 -10.55 15.04
N VAL A 260 8.32 -11.09 13.96
CA VAL A 260 7.28 -12.12 13.87
C VAL A 260 7.91 -13.44 13.45
N PRO A 261 7.37 -14.58 13.91
CA PRO A 261 7.82 -15.89 13.46
C PRO A 261 7.77 -16.01 11.94
N LYS A 262 8.65 -16.86 11.40
CA LYS A 262 8.58 -17.24 9.99
C LYS A 262 7.22 -17.86 9.69
N ASP A 263 6.69 -17.58 8.51
CA ASP A 263 5.44 -18.18 8.01
C ASP A 263 4.20 -17.90 8.89
N SER A 264 4.13 -16.73 9.52
CA SER A 264 3.00 -16.32 10.35
C SER A 264 1.92 -15.58 9.56
#